data_868bd0b4312a8055925f1b66c4b0fd57
#
_entry.id   868bd0b4312a8055925f1b66c4b0fd57
#
_cell.length_a   1.000
_cell.length_b   1.000
_cell.length_c   1.000
_cell.angle_alpha   90.00
_cell.angle_beta   90.00
_cell.angle_gamma   90.00
#
_symmetry.space_group_name_H-M   'P 1'
#
loop_
_entity.id
_entity.type
_entity.pdbx_description
1 polymer ?
#
loop_
_entity_poly.entity_id
_entity_poly.type
_entity_poly.pdbx_seq_one_letter_code
_entity_poly.pdbx_strand_id
1 'polypeptide(L)'
;RFISIQFVACEGSLEPHLYGVVDTGNAFNTPADLSAATVALYYELRQKGWGPYLFCDGSSFVMDEVSTEEWTTKWSWVAFLNGSWTDADQMVKGFYNWTAPNITRCTYTIAKMEESPVAQSVKDLYIAEVRALRAFFMFDLYRLYGPMPMILEADQAINPDPDYKPYRPTSEEVGTFPVSYTHLRAHETRGNL
;
A
#
# COMPACT_ATOMS: atom_id res chain seq x y z
N ARG A 1 2.26 -60.39 -25.73
CA ARG A 1 1.67 -59.11 -26.18
C ARG A 1 1.37 -58.28 -24.93
N PHE A 2 2.20 -57.31 -24.61
CA PHE A 2 1.92 -56.36 -23.55
C PHE A 2 1.01 -55.26 -24.09
N ILE A 3 -0.15 -55.04 -23.44
CA ILE A 3 -1.04 -53.91 -23.74
C ILE A 3 -0.57 -52.76 -22.91
N SER A 4 -0.01 -51.74 -23.59
CA SER A 4 0.35 -50.45 -22.96
C SER A 4 -0.94 -49.62 -22.88
N ILE A 5 -1.44 -49.38 -21.68
CA ILE A 5 -2.54 -48.46 -21.42
C ILE A 5 -1.91 -47.07 -21.25
N GLN A 6 -2.12 -46.22 -22.23
CA GLN A 6 -1.74 -44.79 -22.11
C GLN A 6 -2.88 -44.05 -21.42
N PHE A 7 -2.61 -43.51 -20.26
CA PHE A 7 -3.49 -42.55 -19.59
C PHE A 7 -3.27 -41.18 -20.26
N VAL A 8 -4.24 -40.76 -21.04
CA VAL A 8 -4.32 -39.36 -21.51
C VAL A 8 -4.93 -38.57 -20.35
N ALA A 9 -4.11 -37.86 -19.62
CA ALA A 9 -4.57 -36.88 -18.63
C ALA A 9 -5.10 -35.68 -19.38
N CYS A 10 -6.36 -35.32 -19.20
CA CYS A 10 -6.95 -34.08 -19.67
C CYS A 10 -6.49 -32.95 -18.74
N GLU A 11 -5.36 -32.31 -19.04
CA GLU A 11 -4.82 -31.17 -18.25
C GLU A 11 -5.70 -29.91 -18.31
N GLY A 12 -6.48 -29.71 -19.36
CA GLY A 12 -7.31 -28.50 -19.54
C GLY A 12 -8.65 -28.49 -18.80
N SER A 13 -9.03 -29.57 -18.10
CA SER A 13 -10.36 -29.70 -17.45
C SER A 13 -10.34 -29.39 -15.95
N LEU A 14 -9.17 -29.16 -15.36
CA LEU A 14 -9.03 -28.99 -13.91
C LEU A 14 -8.80 -27.53 -13.48
N GLU A 15 -8.73 -26.60 -14.41
CA GLU A 15 -8.70 -25.18 -14.04
C GLU A 15 -10.12 -24.70 -13.70
N PRO A 16 -10.40 -24.38 -12.42
CA PRO A 16 -11.71 -23.90 -12.03
C PRO A 16 -11.96 -22.54 -12.65
N HIS A 17 -12.96 -22.44 -13.52
CA HIS A 17 -13.45 -21.14 -13.97
C HIS A 17 -14.24 -20.50 -12.82
N LEU A 18 -13.58 -19.61 -12.08
CA LEU A 18 -14.18 -18.89 -10.96
C LEU A 18 -15.10 -17.79 -11.48
N TYR A 19 -16.39 -18.09 -11.61
CA TYR A 19 -17.39 -17.08 -11.95
C TYR A 19 -17.70 -16.23 -10.72
N GLY A 20 -17.56 -14.91 -10.85
CA GLY A 20 -17.91 -13.94 -9.80
C GLY A 20 -16.88 -13.77 -8.67
N VAL A 21 -15.69 -14.34 -8.79
CA VAL A 21 -14.57 -14.11 -7.89
C VAL A 21 -13.55 -13.23 -8.61
N VAL A 22 -13.13 -12.16 -7.93
CA VAL A 22 -12.04 -11.30 -8.41
C VAL A 22 -10.73 -12.00 -8.08
N ASP A 23 -9.97 -12.34 -9.10
CA ASP A 23 -8.62 -12.88 -9.00
C ASP A 23 -7.60 -11.93 -9.68
N THR A 24 -6.32 -12.25 -9.58
CA THR A 24 -5.25 -11.45 -10.16
C THR A 24 -5.31 -11.36 -11.69
N GLY A 25 -5.98 -12.29 -12.37
CA GLY A 25 -6.13 -12.32 -13.83
C GLY A 25 -7.26 -11.45 -14.35
N ASN A 26 -8.25 -11.11 -13.50
CA ASN A 26 -9.41 -10.32 -13.91
C ASN A 26 -9.59 -8.98 -13.17
N ALA A 27 -8.78 -8.73 -12.15
CA ALA A 27 -8.94 -7.59 -11.23
C ALA A 27 -8.60 -6.21 -11.81
N PHE A 28 -8.07 -6.11 -13.03
CA PHE A 28 -7.58 -4.87 -13.63
C PHE A 28 -7.95 -4.72 -15.11
N ASN A 29 -9.04 -5.34 -15.55
CA ASN A 29 -9.40 -5.42 -16.97
C ASN A 29 -10.34 -4.31 -17.45
N THR A 30 -11.03 -3.65 -16.54
CA THR A 30 -12.00 -2.60 -16.85
C THR A 30 -11.74 -1.32 -16.03
N PRO A 31 -12.23 -0.14 -16.48
CA PRO A 31 -12.16 1.09 -15.67
C PRO A 31 -12.79 0.94 -14.28
N ALA A 32 -13.85 0.13 -14.15
CA ALA A 32 -14.49 -0.14 -12.87
C ALA A 32 -13.57 -0.92 -11.93
N ASP A 33 -12.77 -1.85 -12.45
CA ASP A 33 -11.78 -2.59 -11.66
C ASP A 33 -10.68 -1.67 -11.14
N LEU A 34 -10.19 -0.74 -11.98
CA LEU A 34 -9.18 0.25 -11.56
C LEU A 34 -9.72 1.15 -10.45
N SER A 35 -10.98 1.59 -10.59
CA SER A 35 -11.67 2.35 -9.56
C SER A 35 -11.80 1.56 -8.25
N ALA A 36 -12.24 0.31 -8.33
CA ALA A 36 -12.39 -0.56 -7.16
C ALA A 36 -11.05 -0.81 -6.44
N ALA A 37 -9.98 -1.05 -7.19
CA ALA A 37 -8.64 -1.21 -6.64
C ALA A 37 -8.15 0.06 -5.93
N THR A 38 -8.42 1.24 -6.51
CA THR A 38 -8.08 2.53 -5.89
C THR A 38 -8.89 2.75 -4.61
N VAL A 39 -10.20 2.50 -4.63
CA VAL A 39 -11.08 2.61 -3.45
C VAL A 39 -10.63 1.67 -2.33
N ALA A 40 -10.14 0.46 -2.66
CA ALA A 40 -9.62 -0.47 -1.68
C ALA A 40 -8.40 0.11 -0.92
N LEU A 41 -7.55 0.91 -1.57
CA LEU A 41 -6.43 1.60 -0.92
C LEU A 41 -6.91 2.75 -0.02
N TYR A 42 -7.96 3.46 -0.42
CA TYR A 42 -8.60 4.46 0.47
C TYR A 42 -9.24 3.84 1.70
N TYR A 43 -9.75 2.60 1.58
CA TYR A 43 -10.30 1.89 2.73
C TYR A 43 -9.26 1.71 3.85
N GLU A 44 -7.99 1.52 3.49
CA GLU A 44 -6.90 1.43 4.46
C GLU A 44 -6.72 2.73 5.29
N LEU A 45 -7.16 3.88 4.78
CA LEU A 45 -7.18 5.14 5.54
C LEU A 45 -8.35 5.24 6.53
N ARG A 46 -9.36 4.38 6.39
CA ARG A 46 -10.62 4.43 7.17
C ARG A 46 -10.81 3.26 8.11
N GLN A 47 -9.86 2.36 8.25
CA GLN A 47 -10.07 1.16 9.05
C GLN A 47 -10.65 1.49 10.42
N LYS A 48 -11.83 0.90 10.69
CA LYS A 48 -12.53 0.99 11.97
C LYS A 48 -12.00 -0.09 12.91
N GLY A 49 -11.71 0.31 14.13
CA GLY A 49 -11.30 -0.59 15.18
C GLY A 49 -9.91 -0.25 15.70
N TRP A 50 -9.26 -1.18 16.36
CA TRP A 50 -7.91 -1.05 16.91
C TRP A 50 -6.80 -0.92 15.85
N GLY A 51 -7.17 -0.59 14.64
CA GLY A 51 -6.28 -0.37 13.51
C GLY A 51 -5.81 1.09 13.39
N PRO A 52 -4.68 1.34 12.75
CA PRO A 52 -3.81 2.49 12.95
C PRO A 52 -4.05 3.69 12.09
N TYR A 53 -5.26 4.02 11.66
CA TYR A 53 -5.40 5.13 10.74
C TYR A 53 -6.10 6.37 11.24
N LEU A 54 -5.57 7.47 10.78
CA LEU A 54 -5.75 8.93 10.88
C LEU A 54 -6.76 9.46 11.90
N PHE A 55 -7.80 8.72 12.22
CA PHE A 55 -8.91 9.15 13.08
C PHE A 55 -9.41 8.07 14.05
N CYS A 56 -8.60 7.04 14.29
CA CYS A 56 -8.93 5.93 15.21
C CYS A 56 -7.93 5.85 16.36
N ASP A 57 -8.32 5.14 17.42
CA ASP A 57 -7.51 4.84 18.60
C ASP A 57 -6.20 4.11 18.29
N GLY A 58 -5.24 4.69 17.70
CA GLY A 58 -3.98 4.06 17.28
C GLY A 58 -3.37 4.76 16.12
N SER A 59 -3.97 5.87 15.73
CA SER A 59 -3.54 6.66 14.58
C SER A 59 -2.28 7.48 14.87
N SER A 60 -1.59 7.87 13.82
CA SER A 60 -0.53 8.87 13.89
C SER A 60 -1.00 10.17 14.54
N PHE A 61 -2.25 10.55 14.29
CA PHE A 61 -2.88 11.70 14.94
C PHE A 61 -2.87 11.56 16.46
N VAL A 62 -3.28 10.40 17.02
CA VAL A 62 -3.28 10.21 18.48
C VAL A 62 -1.85 10.21 19.03
N MET A 63 -0.88 9.63 18.32
CA MET A 63 0.54 9.69 18.73
C MET A 63 1.05 11.12 18.80
N ASP A 64 0.69 11.96 17.82
CA ASP A 64 1.05 13.36 17.80
C ASP A 64 0.40 14.15 18.95
N GLU A 65 -0.93 14.05 19.07
CA GLU A 65 -1.71 14.82 20.03
C GLU A 65 -1.39 14.45 21.49
N VAL A 66 -1.26 13.15 21.76
CA VAL A 66 -0.92 12.67 23.11
C VAL A 66 0.51 13.05 23.52
N SER A 67 1.40 13.25 22.55
CA SER A 67 2.77 13.71 22.82
C SER A 67 2.86 15.21 23.09
N THR A 68 1.74 15.93 22.97
CA THR A 68 1.65 17.36 23.31
C THR A 68 1.05 17.56 24.71
N GLU A 69 1.04 18.81 25.20
CA GLU A 69 0.40 19.17 26.45
C GLU A 69 -1.12 19.35 26.33
N GLU A 70 -1.68 19.25 25.09
CA GLU A 70 -3.09 19.52 24.83
C GLU A 70 -4.00 18.30 25.10
N TRP A 71 -3.45 17.09 25.07
CA TRP A 71 -4.19 15.86 25.31
C TRP A 71 -3.70 15.11 26.55
N THR A 72 -4.65 14.54 27.29
CA THR A 72 -4.38 13.60 28.39
C THR A 72 -5.07 12.27 28.12
N THR A 73 -4.45 11.17 28.54
CA THR A 73 -4.96 9.83 28.36
C THR A 73 -4.74 8.98 29.60
N LYS A 74 -5.66 8.03 29.83
CA LYS A 74 -5.55 7.03 30.92
C LYS A 74 -5.28 5.61 30.41
N TRP A 75 -5.14 5.44 29.09
CA TRP A 75 -5.04 4.15 28.42
C TRP A 75 -3.59 3.81 28.05
N SER A 76 -3.41 2.87 27.14
CA SER A 76 -2.12 2.43 26.62
C SER A 76 -1.22 3.53 26.00
N TRP A 77 -1.74 4.75 25.86
CA TRP A 77 -1.03 5.91 25.33
C TRP A 77 -0.23 6.71 26.38
N VAL A 78 -0.29 6.30 27.64
CA VAL A 78 0.42 7.00 28.74
C VAL A 78 1.94 7.05 28.49
N ALA A 79 2.50 6.05 27.80
CA ALA A 79 3.91 6.05 27.43
C ALA A 79 4.27 7.22 26.51
N PHE A 80 3.38 7.58 25.58
CA PHE A 80 3.55 8.76 24.71
C PHE A 80 3.43 10.06 25.47
N LEU A 81 2.43 10.16 26.36
CA LEU A 81 2.24 11.33 27.21
C LEU A 81 3.46 11.62 28.08
N ASN A 82 4.11 10.59 28.61
CA ASN A 82 5.25 10.72 29.50
C ASN A 82 6.61 10.68 28.78
N GLY A 83 6.64 10.54 27.46
CA GLY A 83 7.88 10.36 26.69
C GLY A 83 8.66 9.09 27.03
N SER A 84 7.99 8.05 27.57
CA SER A 84 8.61 6.80 28.01
C SER A 84 8.41 5.62 27.06
N TRP A 85 7.88 5.88 25.86
CA TRP A 85 7.68 4.87 24.84
C TRP A 85 9.01 4.28 24.33
N THR A 86 8.94 3.06 23.88
CA THR A 86 10.08 2.30 23.32
C THR A 86 9.68 1.64 22.00
N ASP A 87 10.66 1.07 21.30
CA ASP A 87 10.42 0.24 20.11
C ASP A 87 9.62 -1.05 20.40
N ALA A 88 9.52 -1.44 21.68
CA ALA A 88 8.72 -2.57 22.13
C ALA A 88 7.23 -2.25 22.24
N ASP A 89 6.85 -0.98 22.30
CA ASP A 89 5.45 -0.56 22.43
C ASP A 89 4.59 -1.05 21.28
N GLN A 90 3.43 -1.61 21.64
CA GLN A 90 2.50 -2.17 20.67
C GLN A 90 2.02 -1.12 19.66
N MET A 91 1.87 0.13 20.07
CA MET A 91 1.43 1.21 19.19
C MET A 91 2.52 1.59 18.18
N VAL A 92 3.77 1.67 18.63
CA VAL A 92 4.91 1.93 17.75
C VAL A 92 5.05 0.83 16.70
N LYS A 93 5.07 -0.44 17.14
CA LYS A 93 5.14 -1.59 16.22
C LYS A 93 3.91 -1.72 15.33
N GLY A 94 2.75 -1.53 15.93
CA GLY A 94 1.47 -1.66 15.24
C GLY A 94 1.36 -0.70 14.07
N PHE A 95 1.61 0.57 14.30
CA PHE A 95 1.51 1.58 13.24
C PHE A 95 2.44 1.29 12.07
N TYR A 96 3.69 0.91 12.34
CA TYR A 96 4.63 0.51 11.29
C TYR A 96 4.13 -0.71 10.50
N ASN A 97 3.78 -1.79 11.21
CA ASN A 97 3.39 -3.06 10.60
C ASN A 97 2.11 -2.94 9.76
N TRP A 98 1.28 -1.98 10.04
CA TRP A 98 0.02 -1.76 9.31
C TRP A 98 0.17 -0.77 8.17
N THR A 99 1.05 0.22 8.32
CA THR A 99 1.24 1.26 7.30
C THR A 99 2.23 0.85 6.20
N ALA A 100 3.34 0.23 6.57
CA ALA A 100 4.37 -0.16 5.61
C ALA A 100 3.85 -1.10 4.49
N PRO A 101 2.99 -2.10 4.75
CA PRO A 101 2.42 -2.92 3.69
C PRO A 101 1.59 -2.15 2.67
N ASN A 102 1.01 -1.00 3.03
CA ASN A 102 0.21 -0.21 2.11
C ASN A 102 1.05 0.49 1.03
N ILE A 103 2.32 0.79 1.32
CA ILE A 103 3.28 1.26 0.31
C ILE A 103 3.49 0.17 -0.75
N THR A 104 3.72 -1.06 -0.32
CA THR A 104 3.87 -2.22 -1.22
C THR A 104 2.59 -2.50 -2.01
N ARG A 105 1.41 -2.42 -1.37
CA ARG A 105 0.11 -2.56 -2.05
C ARG A 105 -0.08 -1.50 -3.12
N CYS A 106 0.28 -0.24 -2.84
CA CYS A 106 0.24 0.82 -3.86
C CYS A 106 1.20 0.51 -5.02
N THR A 107 2.42 0.04 -4.74
CA THR A 107 3.40 -0.35 -5.76
C THR A 107 2.86 -1.47 -6.64
N TYR A 108 2.30 -2.53 -6.03
CA TYR A 108 1.63 -3.62 -6.73
C TYR A 108 0.48 -3.12 -7.63
N THR A 109 -0.40 -2.28 -7.06
CA THR A 109 -1.57 -1.76 -7.78
C THR A 109 -1.15 -0.92 -8.98
N ILE A 110 -0.14 -0.05 -8.84
CA ILE A 110 0.41 0.73 -9.96
C ILE A 110 0.92 -0.20 -11.06
N ALA A 111 1.74 -1.19 -10.72
CA ALA A 111 2.31 -2.12 -11.69
C ALA A 111 1.20 -2.88 -12.45
N LYS A 112 0.17 -3.36 -11.75
CA LYS A 112 -0.97 -4.04 -12.37
C LYS A 112 -1.83 -3.11 -13.23
N MET A 113 -1.99 -1.85 -12.85
CA MET A 113 -2.67 -0.85 -13.68
C MET A 113 -1.88 -0.54 -14.96
N GLU A 114 -0.55 -0.51 -14.91
CA GLU A 114 0.30 -0.31 -16.09
C GLU A 114 0.15 -1.46 -17.11
N GLU A 115 0.04 -2.70 -16.62
CA GLU A 115 -0.21 -3.90 -17.44
C GLU A 115 -1.66 -3.99 -17.99
N SER A 116 -2.59 -3.23 -17.45
CA SER A 116 -4.03 -3.28 -17.78
C SER A 116 -4.32 -2.95 -19.26
N PRO A 117 -5.29 -3.62 -19.91
CA PRO A 117 -5.75 -3.32 -21.27
C PRO A 117 -6.59 -2.02 -21.36
N VAL A 118 -6.89 -1.38 -20.25
CA VAL A 118 -7.67 -0.13 -20.21
C VAL A 118 -6.94 1.01 -20.92
N ALA A 119 -7.69 1.93 -21.53
CA ALA A 119 -7.13 3.08 -22.24
C ALA A 119 -6.15 3.89 -21.35
N GLN A 120 -5.03 4.32 -21.93
CA GLN A 120 -3.94 4.96 -21.20
C GLN A 120 -4.40 6.19 -20.40
N SER A 121 -5.23 7.05 -20.98
CA SER A 121 -5.76 8.24 -20.30
C SER A 121 -6.56 7.93 -19.02
N VAL A 122 -7.24 6.79 -18.98
CA VAL A 122 -7.96 6.32 -17.79
C VAL A 122 -6.98 5.73 -16.77
N LYS A 123 -6.00 4.94 -17.24
CA LYS A 123 -4.94 4.39 -16.36
C LYS A 123 -4.16 5.51 -15.68
N ASP A 124 -3.74 6.54 -16.43
CA ASP A 124 -2.96 7.66 -15.92
C ASP A 124 -3.65 8.35 -14.75
N LEU A 125 -4.99 8.51 -14.82
CA LEU A 125 -5.78 9.09 -13.75
C LEU A 125 -5.67 8.27 -12.44
N TYR A 126 -5.96 6.97 -12.52
CA TYR A 126 -5.93 6.10 -11.34
C TYR A 126 -4.49 5.86 -10.82
N ILE A 127 -3.52 5.73 -11.72
CA ILE A 127 -2.10 5.60 -11.34
C ILE A 127 -1.64 6.85 -10.58
N ALA A 128 -2.01 8.05 -11.04
CA ALA A 128 -1.68 9.30 -10.35
C ALA A 128 -2.30 9.36 -8.95
N GLU A 129 -3.54 8.90 -8.81
CA GLU A 129 -4.24 8.83 -7.53
C GLU A 129 -3.58 7.83 -6.56
N VAL A 130 -3.23 6.62 -7.03
CA VAL A 130 -2.53 5.61 -6.24
C VAL A 130 -1.12 6.07 -5.86
N ARG A 131 -0.42 6.79 -6.74
CA ARG A 131 0.88 7.42 -6.43
C ARG A 131 0.74 8.45 -5.30
N ALA A 132 -0.31 9.26 -5.32
CA ALA A 132 -0.57 10.23 -4.26
C ALA A 132 -0.85 9.54 -2.91
N LEU A 133 -1.63 8.45 -2.90
CA LEU A 133 -1.85 7.62 -1.71
C LEU A 133 -0.55 6.99 -1.19
N ARG A 134 0.28 6.46 -2.10
CA ARG A 134 1.59 5.91 -1.73
C ARG A 134 2.48 6.96 -1.07
N ALA A 135 2.54 8.17 -1.65
CA ALA A 135 3.29 9.28 -1.08
C ALA A 135 2.79 9.68 0.31
N PHE A 136 1.47 9.64 0.51
CA PHE A 136 0.86 9.89 1.81
C PHE A 136 1.30 8.86 2.86
N PHE A 137 1.22 7.56 2.56
CA PHE A 137 1.69 6.51 3.46
C PHE A 137 3.19 6.62 3.76
N MET A 138 4.00 6.95 2.74
CA MET A 138 5.44 7.17 2.90
C MET A 138 5.73 8.35 3.82
N PHE A 139 5.03 9.47 3.63
CA PHE A 139 5.19 10.68 4.45
C PHE A 139 4.84 10.40 5.92
N ASP A 140 3.71 9.73 6.16
CA ASP A 140 3.25 9.45 7.51
C ASP A 140 4.21 8.52 8.29
N LEU A 141 4.74 7.49 7.61
CA LEU A 141 5.79 6.65 8.20
C LEU A 141 7.11 7.41 8.38
N TYR A 142 7.53 8.19 7.40
CA TYR A 142 8.76 8.96 7.49
C TYR A 142 8.73 9.94 8.67
N ARG A 143 7.61 10.59 8.88
CA ARG A 143 7.41 11.55 9.95
C ARG A 143 7.59 10.93 11.34
N LEU A 144 7.17 9.69 11.52
CA LEU A 144 7.23 8.98 12.81
C LEU A 144 8.51 8.16 13.00
N TYR A 145 9.05 7.56 11.93
CA TYR A 145 10.18 6.60 12.02
C TYR A 145 11.44 7.07 11.30
N GLY A 146 11.38 8.21 10.65
CA GLY A 146 12.47 8.67 9.78
C GLY A 146 12.59 7.80 8.52
N PRO A 147 13.75 7.80 7.85
CA PRO A 147 13.98 6.97 6.68
C PRO A 147 13.84 5.49 7.02
N MET A 148 13.00 4.77 6.28
CA MET A 148 12.75 3.34 6.50
C MET A 148 12.83 2.56 5.19
N PRO A 149 13.15 1.26 5.25
CA PRO A 149 13.07 0.38 4.09
C PRO A 149 11.67 0.34 3.51
N MET A 150 11.56 0.43 2.18
CA MET A 150 10.28 0.40 1.45
C MET A 150 10.43 -0.47 0.20
N ILE A 151 9.36 -1.16 -0.18
CA ILE A 151 9.30 -1.92 -1.43
C ILE A 151 8.64 -1.04 -2.49
N LEU A 152 9.47 -0.47 -3.36
CA LEU A 152 9.05 0.41 -4.46
C LEU A 152 9.24 -0.25 -5.83
N GLU A 153 9.94 -1.35 -5.88
CA GLU A 153 10.20 -2.14 -7.08
C GLU A 153 8.97 -3.00 -7.41
N ALA A 154 8.46 -2.88 -8.65
CA ALA A 154 7.28 -3.61 -9.11
C ALA A 154 7.47 -5.13 -8.99
N ASP A 155 8.63 -5.64 -9.39
CA ASP A 155 8.93 -7.08 -9.33
C ASP A 155 8.84 -7.63 -7.92
N GLN A 156 9.36 -6.91 -6.92
CA GLN A 156 9.29 -7.31 -5.51
C GLN A 156 7.89 -7.18 -4.92
N ALA A 157 7.07 -6.27 -5.45
CA ALA A 157 5.68 -6.15 -5.04
C ALA A 157 4.77 -7.23 -5.65
N ILE A 158 5.09 -7.72 -6.87
CA ILE A 158 4.31 -8.74 -7.58
C ILE A 158 4.76 -10.15 -7.18
N ASN A 159 6.09 -10.39 -7.16
CA ASN A 159 6.71 -11.68 -6.88
C ASN A 159 7.74 -11.50 -5.75
N PRO A 160 7.30 -11.42 -4.49
CA PRO A 160 8.20 -11.16 -3.38
C PRO A 160 9.24 -12.26 -3.22
N ASP A 161 10.52 -11.89 -3.27
CA ASP A 161 11.61 -12.76 -2.88
C ASP A 161 11.73 -12.76 -1.35
N PRO A 162 11.61 -13.92 -0.68
CA PRO A 162 11.73 -14.01 0.78
C PRO A 162 13.08 -13.52 1.33
N ASP A 163 14.13 -13.57 0.52
CA ASP A 163 15.47 -13.15 0.90
C ASP A 163 15.76 -11.67 0.54
N TYR A 164 14.86 -11.02 -0.18
CA TYR A 164 15.00 -9.61 -0.52
C TYR A 164 14.95 -8.73 0.72
N LYS A 165 15.97 -7.90 0.87
CA LYS A 165 16.07 -6.93 1.97
C LYS A 165 16.18 -5.53 1.38
N PRO A 166 15.09 -4.76 1.38
CA PRO A 166 15.17 -3.38 0.90
C PRO A 166 16.18 -2.58 1.73
N TYR A 167 17.00 -1.79 1.08
CA TYR A 167 17.94 -0.92 1.78
C TYR A 167 17.19 0.21 2.52
N ARG A 168 17.83 0.77 3.52
CA ARG A 168 17.33 1.95 4.22
C ARG A 168 17.75 3.21 3.44
N PRO A 169 16.82 3.97 2.84
CA PRO A 169 17.16 5.17 2.10
C PRO A 169 17.67 6.28 3.03
N THR A 170 18.31 7.28 2.45
CA THR A 170 18.63 8.53 3.14
C THR A 170 17.40 9.43 3.26
N SER A 171 17.45 10.43 4.15
CA SER A 171 16.37 11.42 4.27
C SER A 171 16.15 12.20 2.96
N GLU A 172 17.23 12.47 2.22
CA GLU A 172 17.18 13.17 0.94
C GLU A 172 16.45 12.31 -0.12
N GLU A 173 16.79 11.03 -0.21
CA GLU A 173 16.12 10.09 -1.11
C GLU A 173 14.63 10.00 -0.79
N VAL A 174 14.26 9.81 0.49
CA VAL A 174 12.83 9.77 0.86
C VAL A 174 12.13 11.08 0.53
N GLY A 175 12.76 12.23 0.73
CA GLY A 175 12.20 13.54 0.41
C GLY A 175 11.94 13.75 -1.07
N THR A 176 12.72 13.13 -1.96
CA THR A 176 12.54 13.26 -3.41
C THR A 176 11.33 12.46 -3.92
N PHE A 177 10.95 11.35 -3.30
CA PHE A 177 9.82 10.52 -3.73
C PHE A 177 8.48 11.27 -3.72
N PRO A 178 8.02 11.90 -2.61
CA PRO A 178 6.76 12.63 -2.61
C PRO A 178 6.76 13.82 -3.56
N VAL A 179 7.87 14.54 -3.67
CA VAL A 179 7.99 15.71 -4.55
C VAL A 179 7.88 15.32 -6.02
N SER A 180 8.48 14.20 -6.45
CA SER A 180 8.35 13.72 -7.82
C SER A 180 6.90 13.39 -8.20
N TYR A 181 6.08 12.92 -7.26
CA TYR A 181 4.67 12.59 -7.50
C TYR A 181 3.77 13.82 -7.55
N THR A 182 4.05 14.86 -6.77
CA THR A 182 3.28 16.10 -6.81
C THR A 182 3.56 16.91 -8.08
N HIS A 183 4.78 16.90 -8.57
CA HIS A 183 5.13 17.57 -9.83
C HIS A 183 4.47 16.96 -11.07
N LEU A 184 4.33 15.64 -11.14
CA LEU A 184 3.64 14.97 -12.24
C LEU A 184 2.18 15.46 -12.35
N ARG A 185 1.48 15.60 -11.23
CA ARG A 185 0.09 16.07 -11.22
C ARG A 185 -0.06 17.54 -11.61
N ALA A 186 0.90 18.38 -11.29
CA ALA A 186 0.86 19.81 -11.66
C ALA A 186 1.03 20.04 -13.19
N HIS A 187 1.71 19.14 -13.87
CA HIS A 187 1.87 19.21 -15.32
C HIS A 187 0.64 18.66 -16.08
N GLU A 188 -0.02 17.62 -15.55
CA GLU A 188 -1.21 17.02 -16.19
C GLU A 188 -2.44 17.93 -16.12
N THR A 189 -2.63 18.69 -15.04
CA THR A 189 -3.75 19.62 -14.89
C THR A 189 -3.62 20.89 -15.74
N ARG A 190 -2.43 21.27 -16.20
CA ARG A 190 -2.22 22.41 -17.09
C ARG A 190 -2.41 22.11 -18.58
N GLY A 191 -2.43 20.83 -18.97
CA GLY A 191 -2.61 20.41 -20.37
C GLY A 191 -4.07 20.23 -20.80
N ASN A 192 -5.05 20.28 -19.87
CA ASN A 192 -6.48 20.01 -20.12
C ASN A 192 -7.39 21.20 -19.81
N LEU A 193 -6.89 22.43 -19.80
CA LEU A 193 -7.62 23.70 -19.81
C LEU A 193 -7.32 24.46 -21.15
#